data_0bc394f943d49b6b34a8d27deff6f0d2
#
_entry.id   0bc394f943d49b6b34a8d27deff6f0d2
#
_cell.length_a   1.000
_cell.length_b   1.000
_cell.length_c   1.000
_cell.angle_alpha   90.00
_cell.angle_beta   90.00
_cell.angle_gamma   90.00
#
_symmetry.space_group_name_H-M   'P 1'
#
loop_
_entity.id
_entity.type
_entity.pdbx_description
1 polymer ?
#
loop_
_entity_poly.entity_id
_entity_poly.type
_entity_poly.pdbx_seq_one_letter_code
_entity_poly.pdbx_strand_id
1 'polypeptide(L)'
;MVAGRVSAAASEGFLQCVTAAACPTRDRPGFLKGAIPVIQKNWQELIKPEKLAISPGDDSRRMATVVAEPLERGFGLTLGNALRRILLSSLQGAAITSVHIDGVLHEFSSIPGVREDVTDIVLNIKDIAIKMQGDGPKRMTLKKQGPGQVMAGDIGVTGDVQVLNPSLVICTLDEGAEIRMEFTVDTGKGYVPGERNRAEDAPIGLIPIDSLYSPVRKVSYRVENTREGQVLDYDKLTINLETNGAIGPEDAIAYAARILQDQLNVFVNFEEPRREEATPSIPELAFNPALLKKVDELELSVRSANCLKNDNIVYIGDLIQKSEGEMLRTPNFGRKSLNEIKEVLAQMGLHLGMEVNGWPPDNIEELAKRFEEHY
;
A
#
# COMPACT_ATOMS: atom_id res chain seq x y z
N MET A 1 12.61 16.35 -71.70
CA MET A 1 13.52 15.30 -72.12
C MET A 1 13.95 14.54 -70.93
N VAL A 2 13.66 13.35 -71.02
CA VAL A 2 14.01 12.01 -70.59
C VAL A 2 13.39 11.59 -69.26
N ALA A 3 12.36 10.83 -69.44
CA ALA A 3 11.71 9.94 -68.52
C ALA A 3 12.67 8.79 -68.10
N GLY A 4 12.63 8.42 -66.84
CA GLY A 4 13.24 7.20 -66.32
C GLY A 4 12.22 6.49 -65.45
N ARG A 5 11.38 5.64 -66.02
CA ARG A 5 10.65 4.58 -65.34
C ARG A 5 11.64 3.58 -64.80
N VAL A 6 11.57 3.25 -63.52
CA VAL A 6 12.12 2.02 -62.97
C VAL A 6 10.98 1.25 -62.29
N SER A 7 10.80 0.13 -62.85
CA SER A 7 10.00 -1.06 -62.65
C SER A 7 9.82 -1.48 -61.17
N ALA A 8 8.52 -1.72 -60.84
CA ALA A 8 8.12 -2.60 -59.73
C ALA A 8 8.28 -4.04 -60.16
N ALA A 9 9.13 -4.79 -59.50
CA ALA A 9 9.05 -6.26 -59.49
C ALA A 9 9.89 -6.81 -58.30
N ALA A 10 9.30 -7.75 -57.62
CA ALA A 10 9.92 -8.72 -56.71
C ALA A 10 10.10 -8.33 -55.25
N SER A 11 9.06 -8.54 -54.46
CA SER A 11 9.19 -8.97 -53.06
C SER A 11 8.01 -9.88 -52.65
N GLU A 12 7.73 -10.91 -53.42
CA GLU A 12 7.04 -12.10 -52.92
C GLU A 12 8.11 -13.16 -52.65
N GLY A 13 8.34 -13.53 -51.41
CA GLY A 13 9.20 -14.66 -51.11
C GLY A 13 9.99 -14.59 -49.82
N PHE A 14 9.35 -14.29 -48.68
CA PHE A 14 10.00 -14.62 -47.38
C PHE A 14 8.95 -14.84 -46.27
N LEU A 15 8.02 -15.72 -46.53
CA LEU A 15 7.05 -16.19 -45.55
C LEU A 15 6.87 -17.69 -45.66
N GLN A 16 7.93 -18.46 -45.33
CA GLN A 16 7.81 -19.90 -45.02
C GLN A 16 9.04 -20.38 -44.26
N CYS A 17 8.80 -21.12 -43.20
CA CYS A 17 9.76 -21.82 -42.34
C CYS A 17 10.22 -21.11 -41.07
N VAL A 18 9.31 -20.96 -40.10
CA VAL A 18 9.67 -21.23 -38.70
C VAL A 18 8.67 -22.27 -38.17
N THR A 19 8.83 -23.50 -38.63
CA THR A 19 8.33 -24.68 -37.91
C THR A 19 9.09 -24.80 -36.61
N ALA A 20 8.35 -24.93 -35.52
CA ALA A 20 8.83 -25.17 -34.19
C ALA A 20 9.82 -26.35 -34.14
N ALA A 21 11.10 -26.03 -34.11
CA ALA A 21 12.13 -26.99 -33.65
C ALA A 21 12.04 -27.01 -32.13
N ALA A 22 11.48 -28.06 -31.56
CA ALA A 22 11.53 -28.37 -30.14
C ALA A 22 13.00 -28.31 -29.68
N CYS A 23 13.27 -27.32 -28.83
CA CYS A 23 14.52 -27.20 -28.13
C CYS A 23 14.66 -28.45 -27.23
N PRO A 24 15.70 -29.27 -27.35
CA PRO A 24 15.89 -30.41 -26.46
C PRO A 24 16.05 -29.88 -25.05
N THR A 25 15.21 -30.32 -24.14
CA THR A 25 15.35 -30.11 -22.70
C THR A 25 16.74 -30.61 -22.30
N ARG A 26 17.69 -29.68 -22.17
CA ARG A 26 18.96 -29.97 -21.50
C ARG A 26 18.59 -30.32 -20.06
N ASP A 27 18.76 -31.57 -19.70
CA ASP A 27 18.79 -32.04 -18.33
C ASP A 27 19.71 -31.13 -17.53
N ARG A 28 19.13 -30.25 -16.72
CA ARG A 28 19.90 -29.49 -15.73
C ARG A 28 20.40 -30.49 -14.72
N PRO A 29 21.73 -30.56 -14.47
CA PRO A 29 22.26 -31.42 -13.44
C PRO A 29 21.55 -31.12 -12.13
N GLY A 30 21.04 -32.17 -11.47
CA GLY A 30 20.28 -32.11 -10.24
C GLY A 30 20.99 -31.20 -9.22
N PHE A 31 20.33 -30.09 -8.87
CA PHE A 31 20.80 -29.24 -7.78
C PHE A 31 20.79 -30.04 -6.49
N LEU A 32 21.98 -30.26 -5.94
CA LEU A 32 22.17 -30.78 -4.59
C LEU A 32 21.36 -29.96 -3.63
N LYS A 33 20.33 -30.57 -3.04
CA LYS A 33 19.57 -29.99 -1.93
C LYS A 33 20.55 -29.70 -0.79
N GLY A 34 20.90 -28.43 -0.55
CA GLY A 34 21.64 -28.07 0.64
C GLY A 34 22.61 -26.88 0.60
N ALA A 35 23.03 -26.40 -0.57
CA ALA A 35 23.92 -25.24 -0.66
C ALA A 35 23.23 -24.11 -1.43
N ILE A 36 22.73 -23.13 -0.73
CA ILE A 36 22.29 -21.86 -1.34
C ILE A 36 23.56 -21.21 -1.91
N PRO A 37 23.65 -20.95 -3.24
CA PRO A 37 24.83 -20.30 -3.80
C PRO A 37 25.07 -18.96 -3.13
N VAL A 38 26.33 -18.61 -2.87
CA VAL A 38 26.75 -17.38 -2.15
C VAL A 38 26.10 -16.11 -2.71
N ILE A 39 25.89 -16.06 -4.04
CA ILE A 39 25.24 -14.94 -4.72
C ILE A 39 23.77 -14.76 -4.28
N GLN A 40 23.05 -15.83 -3.96
CA GLN A 40 21.64 -15.76 -3.54
C GLN A 40 21.45 -15.22 -2.12
N LYS A 41 22.50 -15.17 -1.30
CA LYS A 41 22.45 -14.59 0.06
C LYS A 41 22.81 -13.11 0.08
N ASN A 42 23.40 -12.57 -0.99
CA ASN A 42 23.99 -11.24 -1.01
C ASN A 42 23.01 -10.15 -0.56
N TRP A 43 21.75 -10.16 -1.05
CA TRP A 43 20.76 -9.15 -0.65
C TRP A 43 20.18 -9.34 0.77
N GLN A 44 20.35 -10.51 1.37
CA GLN A 44 19.87 -10.79 2.73
C GLN A 44 20.83 -10.24 3.79
N GLU A 45 22.11 -10.16 3.47
CA GLU A 45 23.18 -9.67 4.35
C GLU A 45 23.30 -8.14 4.34
N LEU A 46 22.66 -7.46 3.36
CA LEU A 46 22.68 -6.01 3.28
C LEU A 46 21.95 -5.37 4.47
N ILE A 47 22.58 -4.37 5.07
CA ILE A 47 21.99 -3.61 6.16
C ILE A 47 20.80 -2.80 5.65
N LYS A 48 19.72 -2.86 6.40
CA LYS A 48 18.45 -2.17 6.10
C LYS A 48 18.01 -1.39 7.34
N PRO A 49 17.47 -0.18 7.18
CA PRO A 49 16.88 0.55 8.29
C PRO A 49 15.68 -0.23 8.84
N GLU A 50 15.61 -0.41 10.15
CA GLU A 50 14.47 -1.09 10.78
C GLU A 50 13.22 -0.20 10.77
N LYS A 51 13.40 1.10 10.96
CA LYS A 51 12.32 2.10 11.00
C LYS A 51 12.74 3.38 10.32
N LEU A 52 11.78 4.08 9.73
CA LEU A 52 11.95 5.43 9.24
C LEU A 52 11.69 6.41 10.39
N ALA A 53 12.61 7.33 10.63
CA ALA A 53 12.38 8.44 11.55
C ALA A 53 11.70 9.58 10.79
N ILE A 54 10.45 9.89 11.16
CA ILE A 54 9.65 10.94 10.51
C ILE A 54 9.51 12.08 11.50
N SER A 55 10.01 13.25 11.13
CA SER A 55 9.89 14.48 11.90
C SER A 55 8.96 15.44 11.19
N PRO A 56 7.83 15.83 11.79
CA PRO A 56 6.96 16.82 11.19
C PRO A 56 7.67 18.19 11.10
N GLY A 57 7.40 18.93 10.02
CA GLY A 57 7.84 20.30 9.86
C GLY A 57 6.91 21.31 10.52
N ASP A 58 7.00 22.58 10.14
CA ASP A 58 6.17 23.68 10.67
C ASP A 58 4.66 23.42 10.47
N ASP A 59 4.29 22.84 9.33
CA ASP A 59 2.94 22.32 9.06
C ASP A 59 3.01 20.80 8.92
N SER A 60 2.64 20.09 9.97
CA SER A 60 2.69 18.61 10.05
C SER A 60 1.86 17.91 8.96
N ARG A 61 0.87 18.60 8.38
CA ARG A 61 0.03 18.06 7.30
C ARG A 61 0.65 18.18 5.92
N ARG A 62 1.59 19.13 5.76
CA ARG A 62 2.18 19.46 4.46
C ARG A 62 3.67 19.23 4.38
N MET A 63 4.37 19.32 5.51
CA MET A 63 5.83 19.26 5.55
C MET A 63 6.30 18.16 6.50
N ALA A 64 7.26 17.36 6.03
CA ALA A 64 7.94 16.39 6.87
C ALA A 64 9.38 16.18 6.41
N THR A 65 10.23 15.86 7.37
CA THR A 65 11.59 15.37 7.16
C THR A 65 11.62 13.89 7.50
N VAL A 66 12.00 13.07 6.53
CA VAL A 66 12.11 11.62 6.68
C VAL A 66 13.57 11.22 6.64
N VAL A 67 14.01 10.48 7.64
CA VAL A 67 15.38 10.00 7.79
C VAL A 67 15.38 8.47 7.73
N ALA A 68 16.19 7.93 6.83
CA ALA A 68 16.45 6.50 6.69
C ALA A 68 17.94 6.24 7.01
N GLU A 69 18.19 5.55 8.10
CA GLU A 69 19.53 5.15 8.57
C GLU A 69 19.46 3.85 9.37
N PRO A 70 20.46 2.96 9.30
CA PRO A 70 21.60 2.98 8.36
C PRO A 70 21.21 2.39 6.98
N LEU A 71 21.85 2.87 5.93
CA LEU A 71 21.76 2.32 4.57
C LEU A 71 23.15 1.87 4.13
N GLU A 72 23.22 0.84 3.31
CA GLU A 72 24.47 0.42 2.68
C GLU A 72 25.04 1.55 1.82
N ARG A 73 26.37 1.66 1.76
CA ARG A 73 27.08 2.71 1.02
C ARG A 73 26.62 2.82 -0.44
N GLY A 74 26.24 4.04 -0.86
CA GLY A 74 25.74 4.36 -2.20
C GLY A 74 24.23 4.21 -2.36
N PHE A 75 23.54 3.46 -1.47
CA PHE A 75 22.08 3.33 -1.54
C PHE A 75 21.36 4.63 -1.18
N GLY A 76 21.92 5.46 -0.32
CA GLY A 76 21.37 6.77 0.01
C GLY A 76 21.14 7.63 -1.22
N LEU A 77 22.14 7.74 -2.11
CA LEU A 77 22.03 8.48 -3.35
C LEU A 77 21.05 7.85 -4.35
N THR A 78 21.12 6.53 -4.51
CA THR A 78 20.26 5.79 -5.44
C THR A 78 18.78 5.91 -5.06
N LEU A 79 18.45 5.63 -3.80
CA LEU A 79 17.07 5.70 -3.30
C LEU A 79 16.58 7.15 -3.25
N GLY A 80 17.42 8.08 -2.78
CA GLY A 80 17.06 9.50 -2.69
C GLY A 80 16.68 10.07 -4.05
N ASN A 81 17.49 9.81 -5.09
CA ASN A 81 17.20 10.26 -6.45
C ASN A 81 15.96 9.57 -7.04
N ALA A 82 15.84 8.25 -6.88
CA ALA A 82 14.69 7.49 -7.39
C ALA A 82 13.38 7.96 -6.75
N LEU A 83 13.34 8.06 -5.42
CA LEU A 83 12.15 8.52 -4.69
C LEU A 83 11.80 9.96 -5.04
N ARG A 84 12.78 10.87 -5.11
CA ARG A 84 12.54 12.26 -5.52
C ARG A 84 11.87 12.34 -6.89
N ARG A 85 12.34 11.60 -7.86
CA ARG A 85 11.77 11.59 -9.22
C ARG A 85 10.35 11.08 -9.23
N ILE A 86 10.07 9.97 -8.54
CA ILE A 86 8.74 9.36 -8.47
C ILE A 86 7.76 10.28 -7.74
N LEU A 87 8.18 10.87 -6.62
CA LEU A 87 7.37 11.82 -5.84
C LEU A 87 6.91 13.01 -6.68
N LEU A 88 7.77 13.55 -7.55
CA LEU A 88 7.45 14.71 -8.38
C LEU A 88 6.65 14.39 -9.64
N SER A 89 6.78 13.16 -10.20
CA SER A 89 6.24 12.84 -11.53
C SER A 89 5.14 11.80 -11.56
N SER A 90 5.09 10.90 -10.58
CA SER A 90 4.29 9.68 -10.72
C SER A 90 3.07 9.61 -9.79
N LEU A 91 3.02 10.45 -8.77
CA LEU A 91 1.87 10.52 -7.88
C LEU A 91 0.68 11.14 -8.58
N GLN A 92 -0.50 10.56 -8.36
CA GLN A 92 -1.76 11.04 -8.89
C GLN A 92 -2.32 12.15 -7.99
N GLY A 93 -2.90 13.18 -8.61
CA GLY A 93 -3.60 14.25 -7.93
C GLY A 93 -4.72 14.83 -8.78
N ALA A 94 -5.32 15.91 -8.31
CA ALA A 94 -6.38 16.64 -9.01
C ALA A 94 -5.96 18.08 -9.27
N ALA A 95 -6.33 18.62 -10.44
CA ALA A 95 -6.06 20.00 -10.83
C ALA A 95 -7.18 20.55 -11.71
N ILE A 96 -7.26 21.87 -11.80
CA ILE A 96 -8.16 22.57 -12.72
C ILE A 96 -7.54 22.46 -14.12
N THR A 97 -8.31 21.99 -15.08
CA THR A 97 -7.91 21.82 -16.48
C THR A 97 -8.36 22.97 -17.36
N SER A 98 -9.51 23.58 -17.04
CA SER A 98 -10.04 24.70 -17.80
C SER A 98 -10.94 25.58 -16.95
N VAL A 99 -11.08 26.84 -17.34
CA VAL A 99 -12.00 27.80 -16.76
C VAL A 99 -12.81 28.47 -17.88
N HIS A 100 -14.08 28.70 -17.60
CA HIS A 100 -14.95 29.54 -18.39
C HIS A 100 -15.39 30.72 -17.52
N ILE A 101 -15.15 31.94 -18.01
CA ILE A 101 -15.51 33.19 -17.31
C ILE A 101 -16.56 33.90 -18.16
N ASP A 102 -17.70 34.26 -17.58
CA ASP A 102 -18.76 34.94 -18.31
C ASP A 102 -18.26 36.28 -18.86
N GLY A 103 -18.47 36.52 -20.15
CA GLY A 103 -18.05 37.72 -20.84
C GLY A 103 -16.59 37.77 -21.31
N VAL A 104 -15.82 36.69 -21.11
CA VAL A 104 -14.40 36.57 -21.52
C VAL A 104 -14.27 35.54 -22.63
N LEU A 105 -13.60 35.92 -23.70
CA LEU A 105 -13.38 35.04 -24.88
C LEU A 105 -11.99 34.42 -24.92
N HIS A 106 -10.98 35.08 -24.34
CA HIS A 106 -9.58 34.63 -24.34
C HIS A 106 -8.84 35.17 -23.12
N GLU A 107 -7.72 34.60 -22.80
CA GLU A 107 -6.89 34.88 -21.63
C GLU A 107 -6.27 36.30 -21.59
N PHE A 108 -6.14 36.95 -22.71
CA PHE A 108 -5.57 38.31 -22.82
C PHE A 108 -6.63 39.41 -22.78
N SER A 109 -7.70 39.20 -22.09
CA SER A 109 -8.78 40.18 -21.90
C SER A 109 -8.82 40.72 -20.47
N SER A 110 -9.45 41.86 -20.30
CA SER A 110 -9.74 42.46 -18.97
C SER A 110 -11.25 42.37 -18.71
N ILE A 111 -11.61 42.28 -17.43
CA ILE A 111 -13.01 42.20 -16.98
C ILE A 111 -13.37 43.54 -16.35
N PRO A 112 -14.45 44.23 -16.79
CA PRO A 112 -14.88 45.47 -16.19
C PRO A 112 -15.19 45.31 -14.70
N GLY A 113 -14.58 46.16 -13.85
CA GLY A 113 -14.78 46.11 -12.40
C GLY A 113 -13.98 45.04 -11.65
N VAL A 114 -13.04 44.37 -12.32
CA VAL A 114 -12.06 43.50 -11.72
C VAL A 114 -10.69 44.13 -11.86
N ARG A 115 -9.89 44.08 -10.80
CA ARG A 115 -8.56 44.76 -10.78
C ARG A 115 -7.50 43.98 -11.52
N GLU A 116 -7.56 42.65 -11.39
CA GLU A 116 -6.60 41.73 -12.02
C GLU A 116 -7.04 41.43 -13.45
N ASP A 117 -6.06 41.27 -14.33
CA ASP A 117 -6.30 40.77 -15.69
C ASP A 117 -6.63 39.27 -15.68
N VAL A 118 -7.28 38.80 -16.74
CA VAL A 118 -7.65 37.36 -16.85
C VAL A 118 -6.41 36.45 -16.77
N THR A 119 -5.26 36.90 -17.27
CA THR A 119 -4.00 36.16 -17.16
C THR A 119 -3.58 35.97 -15.70
N ASP A 120 -3.67 37.03 -14.87
CA ASP A 120 -3.38 36.95 -13.43
C ASP A 120 -4.37 36.05 -12.70
N ILE A 121 -5.64 36.13 -13.06
CA ILE A 121 -6.70 35.26 -12.53
C ILE A 121 -6.38 33.80 -12.84
N VAL A 122 -5.99 33.47 -14.07
CA VAL A 122 -5.59 32.11 -14.48
C VAL A 122 -4.38 31.60 -13.69
N LEU A 123 -3.37 32.46 -13.46
CA LEU A 123 -2.22 32.11 -12.64
C LEU A 123 -2.62 31.82 -11.18
N ASN A 124 -3.51 32.62 -10.60
CA ASN A 124 -4.03 32.39 -9.25
C ASN A 124 -4.85 31.08 -9.18
N ILE A 125 -5.67 30.78 -10.19
CA ILE A 125 -6.45 29.55 -10.30
C ILE A 125 -5.53 28.31 -10.34
N LYS A 126 -4.40 28.40 -11.02
CA LYS A 126 -3.40 27.33 -11.13
C LYS A 126 -2.81 26.91 -9.76
N ASP A 127 -2.76 27.85 -8.83
CA ASP A 127 -2.25 27.61 -7.47
C ASP A 127 -3.30 27.04 -6.50
N ILE A 128 -4.55 26.86 -6.93
CA ILE A 128 -5.60 26.26 -6.11
C ILE A 128 -5.28 24.78 -5.88
N ALA A 129 -5.11 24.40 -4.62
CA ALA A 129 -4.90 23.03 -4.22
C ALA A 129 -6.24 22.30 -4.06
N ILE A 130 -6.44 21.24 -4.81
CA ILE A 130 -7.69 20.47 -4.87
C ILE A 130 -7.45 19.02 -4.46
N LYS A 131 -8.37 18.49 -3.67
CA LYS A 131 -8.50 17.07 -3.40
C LYS A 131 -9.82 16.58 -3.98
N MET A 132 -9.76 15.56 -4.84
CA MET A 132 -10.94 14.98 -5.46
C MET A 132 -11.05 13.49 -5.10
N GLN A 133 -12.28 13.04 -4.84
CA GLN A 133 -12.62 11.65 -4.66
C GLN A 133 -13.36 11.15 -5.90
N GLY A 134 -12.94 10.01 -6.44
CA GLY A 134 -13.47 9.43 -7.68
C GLY A 134 -12.80 9.94 -8.94
N ASP A 135 -13.05 9.26 -10.05
CA ASP A 135 -12.44 9.52 -11.34
C ASP A 135 -13.36 10.33 -12.27
N GLY A 136 -12.74 11.02 -13.23
CA GLY A 136 -13.40 11.75 -14.29
C GLY A 136 -13.60 13.25 -14.03
N PRO A 137 -13.89 14.03 -15.08
CA PRO A 137 -13.98 15.47 -14.97
C PRO A 137 -15.20 15.90 -14.17
N LYS A 138 -15.00 16.84 -13.20
CA LYS A 138 -16.05 17.44 -12.39
C LYS A 138 -16.10 18.94 -12.61
N ARG A 139 -17.29 19.52 -12.48
CA ARG A 139 -17.49 20.95 -12.64
C ARG A 139 -17.71 21.60 -11.28
N MET A 140 -17.08 22.76 -11.11
CA MET A 140 -17.28 23.64 -9.96
C MET A 140 -17.70 25.02 -10.48
N THR A 141 -18.45 25.76 -9.69
CA THR A 141 -18.93 27.10 -10.06
C THR A 141 -18.60 28.09 -8.97
N LEU A 142 -18.25 29.32 -9.38
CA LEU A 142 -18.07 30.45 -8.50
C LEU A 142 -18.97 31.59 -8.97
N LYS A 143 -19.70 32.18 -8.05
CA LYS A 143 -20.50 33.41 -8.28
C LYS A 143 -20.30 34.36 -7.12
N LYS A 144 -19.81 35.55 -7.40
CA LYS A 144 -19.62 36.56 -6.37
C LYS A 144 -19.91 37.96 -6.91
N GLN A 145 -20.55 38.77 -6.07
CA GLN A 145 -20.83 40.19 -6.33
C GLN A 145 -19.95 41.03 -5.41
N GLY A 146 -19.34 42.08 -5.96
CA GLY A 146 -18.46 42.99 -5.23
C GLY A 146 -19.17 44.04 -4.41
N PRO A 147 -18.43 44.87 -3.66
CA PRO A 147 -16.97 44.94 -3.63
C PRO A 147 -16.34 43.92 -2.70
N GLY A 148 -15.14 43.44 -3.03
CA GLY A 148 -14.36 42.60 -2.16
C GLY A 148 -13.46 41.59 -2.88
N GLN A 149 -12.69 40.85 -2.09
CA GLN A 149 -11.80 39.79 -2.62
C GLN A 149 -12.58 38.51 -2.88
N VAL A 150 -12.34 37.89 -4.02
CA VAL A 150 -12.84 36.58 -4.37
C VAL A 150 -11.77 35.54 -3.95
N MET A 151 -12.16 34.66 -3.07
CA MET A 151 -11.26 33.64 -2.52
C MET A 151 -11.57 32.25 -3.09
N ALA A 152 -10.59 31.35 -3.06
CA ALA A 152 -10.79 29.97 -3.47
C ALA A 152 -11.85 29.23 -2.62
N GLY A 153 -12.11 29.70 -1.39
CA GLY A 153 -13.19 29.20 -0.52
C GLY A 153 -14.61 29.56 -0.98
N ASP A 154 -14.75 30.58 -1.88
CA ASP A 154 -16.05 30.97 -2.45
C ASP A 154 -16.49 30.03 -3.59
N ILE A 155 -15.65 29.11 -4.02
CA ILE A 155 -15.97 28.13 -5.06
C ILE A 155 -17.01 27.16 -4.52
N GLY A 156 -18.14 27.07 -5.19
CA GLY A 156 -19.17 26.06 -4.93
C GLY A 156 -18.68 24.69 -5.35
N VAL A 157 -18.30 23.86 -4.36
CA VAL A 157 -17.78 22.51 -4.59
C VAL A 157 -18.91 21.48 -4.50
N THR A 158 -18.86 20.46 -5.33
CA THR A 158 -19.64 19.23 -5.18
C THR A 158 -19.02 18.38 -4.08
N GLY A 159 -19.79 17.57 -3.34
CA GLY A 159 -19.31 16.81 -2.17
C GLY A 159 -18.07 15.96 -2.34
N ASP A 160 -17.69 15.64 -3.60
CA ASP A 160 -16.51 14.84 -3.94
C ASP A 160 -15.23 15.66 -4.17
N VAL A 161 -15.33 17.00 -4.17
CA VAL A 161 -14.21 17.90 -4.42
C VAL A 161 -14.01 18.80 -3.21
N GLN A 162 -12.77 18.97 -2.76
CA GLN A 162 -12.43 19.82 -1.63
C GLN A 162 -11.29 20.77 -2.02
N VAL A 163 -11.47 22.06 -1.72
CA VAL A 163 -10.41 23.07 -1.83
C VAL A 163 -9.60 23.10 -0.53
N LEU A 164 -8.28 22.94 -0.63
CA LEU A 164 -7.37 22.80 0.52
C LEU A 164 -6.74 24.12 0.97
N ASN A 165 -6.78 25.15 0.11
CA ASN A 165 -6.28 26.51 0.39
C ASN A 165 -7.35 27.57 0.20
N PRO A 166 -8.43 27.56 1.01
CA PRO A 166 -9.59 28.46 0.84
C PRO A 166 -9.25 29.95 0.96
N SER A 167 -8.13 30.30 1.59
CA SER A 167 -7.68 31.68 1.76
C SER A 167 -6.95 32.28 0.58
N LEU A 168 -6.70 31.49 -0.49
CA LEU A 168 -6.07 32.00 -1.71
C LEU A 168 -6.98 33.00 -2.41
N VAL A 169 -6.46 34.19 -2.70
CA VAL A 169 -7.20 35.24 -3.43
C VAL A 169 -7.08 34.95 -4.93
N ILE A 170 -8.23 34.89 -5.61
CA ILE A 170 -8.33 34.69 -7.06
C ILE A 170 -8.32 36.03 -7.76
N CYS A 171 -9.20 36.94 -7.36
CA CYS A 171 -9.29 38.32 -7.89
C CYS A 171 -9.98 39.26 -6.90
N THR A 172 -9.97 40.55 -7.19
CA THR A 172 -10.59 41.62 -6.40
C THR A 172 -11.64 42.34 -7.22
N LEU A 173 -12.87 42.42 -6.70
CA LEU A 173 -14.01 43.09 -7.33
C LEU A 173 -14.16 44.52 -6.80
N ASP A 174 -14.43 45.45 -7.69
CA ASP A 174 -14.87 46.83 -7.36
C ASP A 174 -16.38 46.90 -7.10
N GLU A 175 -16.88 48.08 -6.72
CA GLU A 175 -18.28 48.28 -6.44
C GLU A 175 -19.16 48.03 -7.69
N GLY A 176 -20.19 47.18 -7.53
CA GLY A 176 -21.13 46.85 -8.58
C GLY A 176 -20.65 45.80 -9.60
N ALA A 177 -19.42 45.29 -9.45
CA ALA A 177 -18.91 44.21 -10.31
C ALA A 177 -19.47 42.83 -9.88
N GLU A 178 -19.78 42.01 -10.84
CA GLU A 178 -20.16 40.61 -10.66
C GLU A 178 -19.24 39.72 -11.48
N ILE A 179 -18.81 38.61 -10.88
CA ILE A 179 -18.04 37.60 -11.59
C ILE A 179 -18.70 36.24 -11.46
N ARG A 180 -18.70 35.53 -12.59
CA ARG A 180 -19.16 34.16 -12.65
C ARG A 180 -18.15 33.33 -13.40
N MET A 181 -17.70 32.25 -12.77
CA MET A 181 -16.71 31.33 -13.32
C MET A 181 -17.20 29.88 -13.20
N GLU A 182 -16.88 29.08 -14.21
CA GLU A 182 -17.09 27.64 -14.21
C GLU A 182 -15.71 26.97 -14.39
N PHE A 183 -15.36 26.06 -13.49
CA PHE A 183 -14.09 25.34 -13.50
C PHE A 183 -14.35 23.89 -13.85
N THR A 184 -13.47 23.31 -14.67
CA THR A 184 -13.41 21.87 -14.87
C THR A 184 -12.18 21.34 -14.13
N VAL A 185 -12.40 20.33 -13.29
CA VAL A 185 -11.36 19.66 -12.50
C VAL A 185 -11.24 18.22 -12.98
N ASP A 186 -10.02 17.74 -13.12
CA ASP A 186 -9.76 16.36 -13.49
C ASP A 186 -8.63 15.77 -12.66
N THR A 187 -8.47 14.43 -12.72
CA THR A 187 -7.38 13.69 -12.09
C THR A 187 -6.30 13.35 -13.10
N GLY A 188 -5.05 13.41 -12.67
CA GLY A 188 -3.93 13.11 -13.56
C GLY A 188 -2.63 12.93 -12.80
N LYS A 189 -1.52 12.88 -13.54
CA LYS A 189 -0.16 12.72 -13.01
C LYS A 189 0.77 13.78 -13.58
N GLY A 190 1.68 14.27 -12.74
CA GLY A 190 2.72 15.20 -13.14
C GLY A 190 2.17 16.55 -13.62
N TYR A 191 2.70 17.06 -14.74
CA TYR A 191 2.35 18.33 -15.35
C TYR A 191 1.79 18.13 -16.76
N VAL A 192 0.66 18.75 -17.04
CA VAL A 192 0.04 18.74 -18.37
C VAL A 192 -0.14 20.19 -18.83
N PRO A 193 0.48 20.60 -19.96
CA PRO A 193 0.30 21.95 -20.51
C PRO A 193 -1.12 22.17 -20.99
N GLY A 194 -1.61 23.42 -20.90
CA GLY A 194 -2.97 23.80 -21.24
C GLY A 194 -3.36 23.46 -22.69
N GLU A 195 -2.42 23.49 -23.62
CA GLU A 195 -2.67 23.09 -25.01
C GLU A 195 -3.21 21.65 -25.12
N ARG A 196 -2.76 20.74 -24.25
CA ARG A 196 -3.27 19.35 -24.22
C ARG A 196 -4.61 19.22 -23.52
N ASN A 197 -4.96 20.17 -22.64
CA ASN A 197 -6.25 20.21 -21.98
C ASN A 197 -7.35 20.78 -22.87
N ARG A 198 -7.00 21.33 -24.06
CA ARG A 198 -7.96 21.86 -25.01
C ARG A 198 -8.59 20.71 -25.79
N ALA A 199 -9.86 20.47 -25.59
CA ALA A 199 -10.62 19.55 -26.43
C ALA A 199 -10.81 20.12 -27.85
N GLU A 200 -10.83 19.26 -28.87
CA GLU A 200 -11.05 19.70 -30.27
C GLU A 200 -12.41 20.42 -30.44
N ASP A 201 -13.42 20.01 -29.68
CA ASP A 201 -14.77 20.59 -29.66
C ASP A 201 -15.00 21.58 -28.52
N ALA A 202 -13.94 22.23 -28.01
CA ALA A 202 -14.05 23.15 -26.89
C ALA A 202 -14.96 24.34 -27.25
N PRO A 203 -15.93 24.73 -26.41
CA PRO A 203 -16.77 25.89 -26.64
C PRO A 203 -15.93 27.17 -26.68
N ILE A 204 -16.41 28.16 -27.44
CA ILE A 204 -15.80 29.49 -27.49
C ILE A 204 -15.80 30.11 -26.10
N GLY A 205 -14.67 30.66 -25.64
CA GLY A 205 -14.53 31.26 -24.30
C GLY A 205 -14.07 30.28 -23.20
N LEU A 206 -13.86 28.99 -23.53
CA LEU A 206 -13.19 28.07 -22.61
C LEU A 206 -11.68 28.30 -22.64
N ILE A 207 -11.11 28.69 -21.52
CA ILE A 207 -9.67 28.95 -21.37
C ILE A 207 -9.03 27.69 -20.76
N PRO A 208 -8.17 26.99 -21.51
CA PRO A 208 -7.43 25.86 -20.98
C PRO A 208 -6.34 26.33 -20.01
N ILE A 209 -6.17 25.61 -18.92
CA ILE A 209 -5.18 25.91 -17.86
C ILE A 209 -4.15 24.79 -17.82
N ASP A 210 -2.88 25.15 -17.59
CA ASP A 210 -1.82 24.20 -17.30
C ASP A 210 -2.14 23.50 -15.96
N SER A 211 -2.21 22.19 -15.99
CA SER A 211 -2.59 21.40 -14.83
C SER A 211 -1.39 20.80 -14.13
N LEU A 212 -1.16 21.20 -12.88
CA LEU A 212 -0.15 20.61 -12.01
C LEU A 212 -0.84 19.59 -11.09
N TYR A 213 -0.86 18.35 -11.54
CA TYR A 213 -1.54 17.27 -10.80
C TYR A 213 -0.73 16.75 -9.62
N SER A 214 0.61 16.91 -9.64
CA SER A 214 1.46 16.40 -8.57
C SER A 214 1.05 16.99 -7.20
N PRO A 215 0.68 16.15 -6.21
CA PRO A 215 0.38 16.62 -4.86
C PRO A 215 1.64 17.06 -4.11
N VAL A 216 2.82 16.75 -4.63
CA VAL A 216 4.11 17.11 -4.05
C VAL A 216 4.65 18.35 -4.73
N ARG A 217 4.89 19.41 -3.93
CA ARG A 217 5.42 20.69 -4.40
C ARG A 217 6.94 20.72 -4.44
N LYS A 218 7.58 20.22 -3.38
CA LYS A 218 9.02 20.28 -3.22
C LYS A 218 9.58 19.02 -2.59
N VAL A 219 10.66 18.51 -3.16
CA VAL A 219 11.43 17.40 -2.60
C VAL A 219 12.90 17.75 -2.65
N SER A 220 13.57 17.72 -1.51
CA SER A 220 15.01 17.77 -1.43
C SER A 220 15.52 16.59 -0.61
N TYR A 221 16.67 16.05 -0.98
CA TYR A 221 17.31 14.99 -0.22
C TYR A 221 18.78 15.32 0.02
N ARG A 222 19.31 14.78 1.11
CA ARG A 222 20.71 14.89 1.52
C ARG A 222 21.20 13.52 1.95
N VAL A 223 22.40 13.18 1.57
CA VAL A 223 23.07 11.94 1.97
C VAL A 223 24.29 12.33 2.79
N GLU A 224 24.39 11.74 3.98
CA GLU A 224 25.48 11.94 4.92
C GLU A 224 26.00 10.57 5.34
N ASN A 225 27.26 10.50 5.78
CA ASN A 225 27.79 9.27 6.34
C ASN A 225 27.27 9.09 7.77
N THR A 226 26.93 7.86 8.12
CA THR A 226 26.52 7.49 9.47
C THR A 226 27.36 6.33 9.99
N ARG A 227 27.34 6.14 11.30
CA ARG A 227 28.08 5.07 11.99
C ARG A 227 27.14 4.01 12.50
N GLU A 228 27.46 2.78 12.19
CA GLU A 228 26.81 1.62 12.80
C GLU A 228 27.85 0.71 13.45
N GLY A 229 27.83 0.62 14.78
CA GLY A 229 28.82 -0.11 15.54
C GLY A 229 30.25 0.44 15.35
N GLN A 230 31.14 -0.37 14.77
CA GLN A 230 32.54 -0.02 14.47
C GLN A 230 32.75 0.52 13.05
N VAL A 231 31.74 0.43 12.18
CA VAL A 231 31.84 0.80 10.76
C VAL A 231 31.28 2.20 10.56
N LEU A 232 32.00 3.05 9.81
CA LEU A 232 31.68 4.48 9.57
C LEU A 232 31.16 4.73 8.15
N ASP A 233 31.06 3.71 7.31
CA ASP A 233 30.84 3.82 5.87
C ASP A 233 29.38 3.61 5.43
N TYR A 234 28.42 3.79 6.35
CA TYR A 234 27.00 3.69 6.01
C TYR A 234 26.41 5.04 5.61
N ASP A 235 25.39 5.01 4.77
CA ASP A 235 24.68 6.21 4.34
C ASP A 235 23.50 6.50 5.27
N LYS A 236 23.30 7.79 5.53
CA LYS A 236 22.10 8.36 6.13
C LYS A 236 21.39 9.21 5.07
N LEU A 237 20.19 8.81 4.71
CA LEU A 237 19.37 9.55 3.74
C LEU A 237 18.34 10.39 4.51
N THR A 238 18.41 11.71 4.30
CA THR A 238 17.41 12.65 4.81
C THR A 238 16.62 13.22 3.63
N ILE A 239 15.30 13.06 3.62
CA ILE A 239 14.39 13.58 2.60
C ILE A 239 13.50 14.63 3.23
N ASN A 240 13.51 15.85 2.70
CA ASN A 240 12.57 16.91 3.07
C ASN A 240 11.50 17.00 1.99
N LEU A 241 10.25 16.88 2.41
CA LEU A 241 9.09 16.80 1.55
C LEU A 241 8.08 17.90 1.91
N GLU A 242 7.57 18.56 0.87
CA GLU A 242 6.47 19.53 0.98
C GLU A 242 5.36 19.14 0.02
N THR A 243 4.14 18.96 0.55
CA THR A 243 2.93 18.62 -0.21
C THR A 243 1.95 19.80 -0.27
N ASN A 244 0.98 19.72 -1.15
CA ASN A 244 -0.13 20.68 -1.21
C ASN A 244 -1.23 20.43 -0.15
N GLY A 245 -1.12 19.34 0.65
CA GLY A 245 -2.09 18.93 1.66
C GLY A 245 -3.14 17.90 1.16
N ALA A 246 -3.16 17.56 -0.13
CA ALA A 246 -4.04 16.52 -0.67
C ALA A 246 -3.65 15.12 -0.16
N ILE A 247 -2.37 14.93 0.06
CA ILE A 247 -1.76 13.70 0.59
C ILE A 247 -0.82 14.08 1.74
N GLY A 248 -0.79 13.28 2.79
CA GLY A 248 0.19 13.40 3.85
C GLY A 248 1.61 13.09 3.35
N PRO A 249 2.66 13.72 3.91
CA PRO A 249 4.03 13.45 3.48
C PRO A 249 4.45 11.99 3.66
N GLU A 250 4.00 11.34 4.73
CA GLU A 250 4.25 9.93 5.03
C GLU A 250 3.65 9.01 3.96
N ASP A 251 2.37 9.24 3.64
CA ASP A 251 1.66 8.48 2.62
C ASP A 251 2.29 8.68 1.24
N ALA A 252 2.71 9.92 0.93
CA ALA A 252 3.35 10.23 -0.35
C ALA A 252 4.62 9.40 -0.56
N ILE A 253 5.48 9.28 0.47
CA ILE A 253 6.69 8.45 0.43
C ILE A 253 6.33 6.96 0.31
N ALA A 254 5.34 6.50 1.06
CA ALA A 254 4.89 5.10 1.01
C ALA A 254 4.39 4.73 -0.40
N TYR A 255 3.56 5.58 -1.03
CA TYR A 255 3.12 5.37 -2.40
C TYR A 255 4.27 5.43 -3.41
N ALA A 256 5.21 6.36 -3.25
CA ALA A 256 6.37 6.45 -4.14
C ALA A 256 7.26 5.20 -4.04
N ALA A 257 7.48 4.70 -2.82
CA ALA A 257 8.23 3.47 -2.59
C ALA A 257 7.53 2.25 -3.18
N ARG A 258 6.19 2.18 -3.06
CA ARG A 258 5.39 1.09 -3.63
C ARG A 258 5.45 1.10 -5.16
N ILE A 259 5.32 2.26 -5.79
CA ILE A 259 5.45 2.41 -7.24
C ILE A 259 6.83 1.92 -7.70
N LEU A 260 7.90 2.30 -6.98
CA LEU A 260 9.26 1.85 -7.30
C LEU A 260 9.39 0.34 -7.19
N GLN A 261 8.88 -0.24 -6.13
CA GLN A 261 8.89 -1.68 -5.90
C GLN A 261 8.16 -2.43 -7.02
N ASP A 262 6.96 -1.98 -7.39
CA ASP A 262 6.16 -2.62 -8.44
C ASP A 262 6.85 -2.55 -9.81
N GLN A 263 7.54 -1.44 -10.12
CA GLN A 263 8.31 -1.32 -11.35
C GLN A 263 9.56 -2.21 -11.35
N LEU A 264 10.19 -2.42 -10.20
CA LEU A 264 11.36 -3.29 -10.07
C LEU A 264 11.01 -4.77 -10.10
N ASN A 265 9.78 -5.16 -9.75
CA ASN A 265 9.35 -6.55 -9.76
C ASN A 265 9.50 -7.22 -11.14
N VAL A 266 9.37 -6.45 -12.23
CA VAL A 266 9.57 -6.96 -13.60
C VAL A 266 11.00 -7.46 -13.83
N PHE A 267 11.98 -6.91 -13.14
CA PHE A 267 13.39 -7.28 -13.25
C PHE A 267 13.77 -8.46 -12.36
N VAL A 268 12.91 -8.83 -11.42
CA VAL A 268 13.10 -10.00 -10.55
C VAL A 268 12.56 -11.21 -11.29
N ASN A 269 13.47 -11.99 -11.91
CA ASN A 269 13.13 -13.14 -12.76
C ASN A 269 13.50 -14.51 -12.15
N PHE A 270 13.88 -14.53 -10.88
CA PHE A 270 14.18 -15.76 -10.14
C PHE A 270 13.05 -16.01 -9.12
N GLU A 271 12.70 -17.28 -8.96
CA GLU A 271 11.80 -17.69 -7.90
C GLU A 271 12.53 -17.43 -6.57
N GLU A 272 12.05 -16.45 -5.82
CA GLU A 272 12.46 -16.32 -4.42
C GLU A 272 12.11 -17.64 -3.73
N PRO A 273 13.07 -18.29 -3.04
CA PRO A 273 12.72 -19.38 -2.16
C PRO A 273 11.67 -18.77 -1.22
N ARG A 274 10.42 -19.23 -1.36
CA ARG A 274 9.32 -18.81 -0.49
C ARG A 274 9.91 -18.87 0.91
N ARG A 275 10.14 -17.71 1.52
CA ARG A 275 10.31 -17.68 2.96
C ARG A 275 9.04 -18.35 3.43
N GLU A 276 9.12 -19.59 3.85
CA GLU A 276 8.19 -20.09 4.81
C GLU A 276 8.29 -19.02 5.89
N GLU A 277 7.31 -18.10 5.89
CA GLU A 277 7.06 -17.31 7.08
C GLU A 277 7.15 -18.38 8.13
N ALA A 278 8.15 -18.27 9.00
CA ALA A 278 8.24 -19.12 10.14
C ALA A 278 6.92 -18.84 10.87
N THR A 279 5.88 -19.56 10.47
CA THR A 279 4.77 -19.85 11.36
C THR A 279 5.51 -20.22 12.60
N PRO A 280 5.35 -19.45 13.72
CA PRO A 280 6.09 -19.74 14.93
C PRO A 280 5.97 -21.24 15.07
N SER A 281 7.09 -21.94 14.86
CA SER A 281 7.10 -23.40 14.83
C SER A 281 6.53 -23.76 16.17
N ILE A 282 5.26 -24.16 16.18
CA ILE A 282 4.69 -24.87 17.31
C ILE A 282 5.71 -25.98 17.47
N PRO A 283 6.47 -26.04 18.58
CA PRO A 283 7.46 -27.08 18.79
C PRO A 283 6.77 -28.36 18.42
N GLU A 284 7.34 -29.15 17.51
CA GLU A 284 6.76 -30.43 17.09
C GLU A 284 6.37 -31.14 18.37
N LEU A 285 5.12 -31.01 18.75
CA LEU A 285 4.59 -31.65 19.94
C LEU A 285 4.66 -33.14 19.61
N ALA A 286 5.39 -33.87 20.41
CA ALA A 286 5.51 -35.32 20.28
C ALA A 286 4.15 -36.03 20.41
N PHE A 287 3.07 -35.27 20.58
CA PHE A 287 1.71 -35.74 20.80
C PHE A 287 0.67 -34.89 20.03
N ASN A 288 -0.52 -35.44 19.85
CA ASN A 288 -1.61 -34.77 19.14
C ASN A 288 -2.07 -33.50 19.87
N PRO A 289 -2.15 -32.33 19.21
CA PRO A 289 -2.62 -31.07 19.80
C PRO A 289 -4.00 -31.15 20.48
N ALA A 290 -4.88 -32.04 20.02
CA ALA A 290 -6.19 -32.25 20.61
C ALA A 290 -6.12 -32.66 22.10
N LEU A 291 -4.98 -33.17 22.57
CA LEU A 291 -4.78 -33.56 23.97
C LEU A 291 -4.66 -32.39 24.92
N LEU A 292 -4.32 -31.19 24.42
CA LEU A 292 -4.25 -29.95 25.20
C LEU A 292 -5.60 -29.28 25.46
N LYS A 293 -6.66 -29.75 24.80
CA LYS A 293 -8.03 -29.26 25.05
C LYS A 293 -8.50 -29.66 26.45
N LYS A 294 -9.29 -28.76 27.05
CA LYS A 294 -9.87 -28.99 28.37
C LYS A 294 -11.04 -29.99 28.27
N VAL A 295 -11.20 -30.82 29.27
CA VAL A 295 -12.30 -31.79 29.37
C VAL A 295 -13.66 -31.08 29.40
N ASP A 296 -13.73 -29.83 29.85
CA ASP A 296 -14.94 -29.00 29.87
C ASP A 296 -15.45 -28.63 28.46
N GLU A 297 -14.60 -28.70 27.46
CA GLU A 297 -14.98 -28.45 26.06
C GLU A 297 -15.60 -29.66 25.36
N LEU A 298 -15.52 -30.82 26.00
CA LEU A 298 -16.18 -32.02 25.53
C LEU A 298 -17.68 -31.93 25.85
N GLU A 299 -18.52 -32.27 24.88
CA GLU A 299 -19.98 -32.33 25.06
C GLU A 299 -20.38 -33.49 25.96
N LEU A 300 -19.96 -33.42 27.23
CA LEU A 300 -20.30 -34.44 28.25
C LEU A 300 -21.47 -34.00 29.09
N SER A 301 -22.21 -35.00 29.66
CA SER A 301 -23.23 -34.68 30.64
C SER A 301 -22.63 -34.02 31.88
N VAL A 302 -23.40 -33.14 32.53
CA VAL A 302 -22.97 -32.40 33.75
C VAL A 302 -22.46 -33.35 34.83
N ARG A 303 -23.01 -34.54 34.88
CA ARG A 303 -22.63 -35.57 35.84
C ARG A 303 -21.24 -36.14 35.53
N SER A 304 -20.99 -36.46 34.27
CA SER A 304 -19.70 -36.97 33.80
C SER A 304 -18.60 -35.93 33.96
N ALA A 305 -18.86 -34.66 33.58
CA ALA A 305 -17.92 -33.55 33.75
C ALA A 305 -17.54 -33.29 35.22
N ASN A 306 -18.54 -33.31 36.13
CA ASN A 306 -18.27 -33.11 37.57
C ASN A 306 -17.45 -34.26 38.17
N CYS A 307 -17.65 -35.51 37.70
CA CYS A 307 -16.83 -36.63 38.17
C CYS A 307 -15.36 -36.50 37.75
N LEU A 308 -15.10 -36.04 36.51
CA LEU A 308 -13.73 -35.82 36.00
C LEU A 308 -13.05 -34.68 36.75
N LYS A 309 -13.75 -33.59 37.08
CA LYS A 309 -13.23 -32.50 37.91
C LYS A 309 -12.85 -32.93 39.31
N ASN A 310 -13.65 -33.79 39.93
CA ASN A 310 -13.37 -34.31 41.26
C ASN A 310 -12.13 -35.22 41.29
N ASP A 311 -11.76 -35.80 40.16
CA ASP A 311 -10.58 -36.66 40.02
C ASP A 311 -9.37 -35.88 39.49
N ASN A 312 -9.45 -34.53 39.46
CA ASN A 312 -8.42 -33.59 38.98
C ASN A 312 -7.98 -33.84 37.52
N ILE A 313 -8.85 -34.34 36.66
CA ILE A 313 -8.62 -34.56 35.25
C ILE A 313 -9.03 -33.28 34.50
N VAL A 314 -8.06 -32.47 34.08
CA VAL A 314 -8.32 -31.16 33.43
C VAL A 314 -8.22 -31.25 31.92
N TYR A 315 -7.23 -31.99 31.41
CA TYR A 315 -6.94 -32.10 29.98
C TYR A 315 -7.33 -33.47 29.43
N ILE A 316 -7.65 -33.51 28.11
CA ILE A 316 -7.96 -34.76 27.41
C ILE A 316 -6.78 -35.73 27.50
N GLY A 317 -5.54 -35.22 27.50
CA GLY A 317 -4.35 -36.05 27.65
C GLY A 317 -4.28 -36.81 28.97
N ASP A 318 -4.76 -36.22 30.08
CA ASP A 318 -4.85 -36.88 31.38
C ASP A 318 -5.92 -37.97 31.38
N LEU A 319 -7.02 -37.71 30.66
CA LEU A 319 -8.15 -38.64 30.57
C LEU A 319 -7.79 -39.91 29.81
N ILE A 320 -7.07 -39.81 28.69
CA ILE A 320 -6.74 -41.00 27.87
C ILE A 320 -5.67 -41.88 28.51
N GLN A 321 -4.85 -41.36 29.41
CA GLN A 321 -3.88 -42.19 30.15
C GLN A 321 -4.56 -43.08 31.23
N LYS A 322 -5.76 -42.72 31.65
CA LYS A 322 -6.48 -43.53 32.62
C LYS A 322 -7.05 -44.77 31.96
N SER A 323 -6.92 -45.92 32.64
CA SER A 323 -7.52 -47.15 32.22
C SER A 323 -9.02 -47.18 32.57
N GLU A 324 -9.80 -47.97 31.84
CA GLU A 324 -11.24 -48.18 32.16
C GLU A 324 -11.47 -48.64 33.58
N GLY A 325 -10.58 -49.49 34.11
CA GLY A 325 -10.64 -50.01 35.47
C GLY A 325 -10.42 -48.93 36.53
N GLU A 326 -9.54 -47.98 36.27
CA GLU A 326 -9.29 -46.82 37.15
C GLU A 326 -10.47 -45.85 37.15
N MET A 327 -11.05 -45.58 35.97
CA MET A 327 -12.24 -44.71 35.84
C MET A 327 -13.45 -45.28 36.59
N LEU A 328 -13.64 -46.62 36.62
CA LEU A 328 -14.71 -47.24 37.38
C LEU A 328 -14.49 -47.27 38.90
N ARG A 329 -13.27 -47.02 39.37
CA ARG A 329 -12.97 -46.90 40.81
C ARG A 329 -13.26 -45.52 41.37
N THR A 330 -13.40 -44.50 40.48
CA THR A 330 -13.76 -43.13 40.88
C THR A 330 -15.17 -43.11 41.52
N PRO A 331 -15.34 -42.51 42.68
CA PRO A 331 -16.64 -42.44 43.35
C PRO A 331 -17.66 -41.68 42.50
N ASN A 332 -18.88 -42.23 42.41
CA ASN A 332 -20.00 -41.71 41.62
C ASN A 332 -19.89 -41.83 40.09
N PHE A 333 -18.86 -42.52 39.57
CA PHE A 333 -18.65 -42.78 38.16
C PHE A 333 -19.28 -44.08 37.71
N GLY A 334 -20.23 -44.03 36.77
CA GLY A 334 -21.00 -45.20 36.34
C GLY A 334 -20.65 -45.66 34.93
N ARG A 335 -21.06 -46.91 34.58
CA ARG A 335 -20.87 -47.49 33.23
C ARG A 335 -21.48 -46.65 32.12
N LYS A 336 -22.55 -45.88 32.39
CA LYS A 336 -23.16 -44.96 31.41
C LYS A 336 -22.25 -43.80 31.07
N SER A 337 -21.64 -43.16 32.09
CA SER A 337 -20.67 -42.08 31.90
C SER A 337 -19.40 -42.55 31.21
N LEU A 338 -18.94 -43.79 31.47
CA LEU A 338 -17.83 -44.39 30.77
C LEU A 338 -18.11 -44.56 29.27
N ASN A 339 -19.31 -45.05 28.90
CA ASN A 339 -19.66 -45.21 27.50
C ASN A 339 -19.78 -43.86 26.77
N GLU A 340 -20.35 -42.85 27.42
CA GLU A 340 -20.45 -41.48 26.91
C GLU A 340 -19.05 -40.92 26.58
N ILE A 341 -18.09 -41.04 27.50
CA ILE A 341 -16.71 -40.60 27.30
C ILE A 341 -16.04 -41.38 26.18
N LYS A 342 -16.26 -42.70 26.08
CA LYS A 342 -15.71 -43.52 25.00
C LYS A 342 -16.22 -43.09 23.62
N GLU A 343 -17.52 -42.75 23.50
CA GLU A 343 -18.11 -42.28 22.26
C GLU A 343 -17.50 -40.96 21.82
N VAL A 344 -17.34 -40.01 22.75
CA VAL A 344 -16.74 -38.71 22.46
C VAL A 344 -15.26 -38.82 22.08
N LEU A 345 -14.48 -39.64 22.81
CA LEU A 345 -13.09 -39.90 22.49
C LEU A 345 -12.93 -40.62 21.14
N ALA A 346 -13.80 -41.60 20.83
CA ALA A 346 -13.78 -42.32 19.55
C ALA A 346 -14.05 -41.40 18.36
N GLN A 347 -14.92 -40.38 18.49
CA GLN A 347 -15.14 -39.36 17.47
C GLN A 347 -13.86 -38.54 17.17
N MET A 348 -12.99 -38.39 18.17
CA MET A 348 -11.67 -37.73 18.02
C MET A 348 -10.54 -38.69 17.66
N GLY A 349 -10.82 -39.98 17.47
CA GLY A 349 -9.85 -41.03 17.18
C GLY A 349 -8.96 -41.41 18.36
N LEU A 350 -9.45 -41.16 19.60
CA LEU A 350 -8.74 -41.43 20.86
C LEU A 350 -9.43 -42.55 21.65
N HIS A 351 -8.67 -43.25 22.50
CA HIS A 351 -9.24 -44.28 23.42
C HIS A 351 -8.59 -44.21 24.78
N LEU A 352 -9.29 -44.70 25.79
CA LEU A 352 -8.75 -44.81 27.13
C LEU A 352 -7.63 -45.86 27.22
N GLY A 353 -6.61 -45.59 28.04
CA GLY A 353 -5.47 -46.47 28.24
C GLY A 353 -4.38 -46.30 27.16
N MET A 354 -4.36 -45.16 26.40
CA MET A 354 -3.28 -44.87 25.46
C MET A 354 -2.07 -44.28 26.23
N GLU A 355 -0.90 -44.86 25.98
CA GLU A 355 0.38 -44.27 26.44
C GLU A 355 0.80 -43.14 25.48
N VAL A 356 0.93 -41.93 26.01
CA VAL A 356 1.40 -40.76 25.24
C VAL A 356 2.81 -40.43 25.71
N ASN A 357 3.78 -40.57 24.81
CA ASN A 357 5.16 -40.22 25.11
C ASN A 357 5.29 -38.72 25.33
N GLY A 358 5.86 -38.31 26.47
CA GLY A 358 6.08 -36.89 26.80
C GLY A 358 4.87 -36.15 27.40
N TRP A 359 3.84 -36.88 27.90
CA TRP A 359 2.72 -36.31 28.65
C TRP A 359 2.90 -36.59 30.16
N PRO A 360 2.60 -35.63 31.09
CA PRO A 360 2.33 -34.21 30.83
C PRO A 360 3.57 -33.38 30.51
N PRO A 361 3.50 -32.39 29.59
CA PRO A 361 4.62 -31.48 29.34
C PRO A 361 4.80 -30.50 30.52
N ASP A 362 6.04 -30.09 30.79
CA ASP A 362 6.40 -29.17 31.90
C ASP A 362 5.66 -27.84 31.84
N ASN A 363 5.23 -27.38 30.62
CA ASN A 363 4.58 -26.10 30.38
C ASN A 363 3.16 -26.23 29.80
N ILE A 364 2.35 -27.16 30.32
CA ILE A 364 1.02 -27.51 29.80
C ILE A 364 0.07 -26.29 29.72
N GLU A 365 0.11 -25.39 30.74
CA GLU A 365 -0.76 -24.21 30.79
C GLU A 365 -0.40 -23.16 29.73
N GLU A 366 0.89 -22.94 29.45
CA GLU A 366 1.34 -22.01 28.40
C GLU A 366 1.03 -22.55 27.00
N LEU A 367 1.19 -23.86 26.82
CA LEU A 367 0.86 -24.53 25.56
C LEU A 367 -0.64 -24.49 25.28
N ALA A 368 -1.47 -24.73 26.28
CA ALA A 368 -2.93 -24.67 26.16
C ALA A 368 -3.41 -23.25 25.82
N LYS A 369 -2.88 -22.19 26.48
CA LYS A 369 -3.21 -20.78 26.16
C LYS A 369 -2.85 -20.39 24.72
N ARG A 370 -1.66 -20.77 24.24
CA ARG A 370 -1.26 -20.51 22.86
C ARG A 370 -2.17 -21.19 21.83
N PHE A 371 -2.73 -22.37 22.19
CA PHE A 371 -3.71 -23.06 21.37
C PHE A 371 -5.08 -22.38 21.40
N GLU A 372 -5.56 -21.88 22.54
CA GLU A 372 -6.81 -21.14 22.65
C GLU A 372 -6.78 -19.81 21.89
N GLU A 373 -5.62 -19.13 21.76
CA GLU A 373 -5.46 -17.86 21.03
C GLU A 373 -5.42 -18.03 19.48
N HIS A 374 -5.24 -19.25 18.97
CA HIS A 374 -5.11 -19.53 17.54
C HIS A 374 -6.34 -20.19 16.89
N TYR A 375 -7.38 -20.49 17.66
CA TYR A 375 -8.69 -20.98 17.19
C TYR A 375 -9.82 -20.03 17.60
#